data_59ecabf3987d5a0b5a34d7be4738474a
#
_entry.id   59ecabf3987d5a0b5a34d7be4738474a
#
_cell.length_a   1.000
_cell.length_b   1.000
_cell.length_c   1.000
_cell.angle_alpha   90.00
_cell.angle_beta   90.00
_cell.angle_gamma   90.00
#
_symmetry.space_group_name_H-M   'P 1'
#
loop_
_entity.id
_entity.type
_entity.pdbx_description
1 polymer ?
#
loop_
_entity_poly.entity_id
_entity_poly.type
_entity_poly.pdbx_seq_one_letter_code
_entity_poly.pdbx_strand_id
1 'polypeptide(L)'
;MSTTLYYFSATGNSLTTARLLQEQLIAAKFDEDCRLVPITSTKNVAKVIDEADTIGFIFPIYYGNMPYPVREMIGKMVFKSEAYIFIVSTYRGHSGSIAGRMDQLLKTRGQKLSLSLGLPMPGNSFINPPEVDAQHLAEQSQNITNLLPGLLARQTEDYATTEVFGLRPVDYPNNFRGITTEDHCTGCGICVKVCPMNNIQLQDGKAVIGDDCSTCLACFHWCPVKAIWMSKQENIARRDQYRHPDVTLADIIAQK
;
A
#
# COMPACT_ATOMS: atom_id res chain seq x y z
N MET A 1 8.39 19.62 -15.52
CA MET A 1 8.22 18.16 -15.37
C MET A 1 7.13 17.97 -14.33
N SER A 2 6.16 17.10 -14.57
CA SER A 2 5.05 16.88 -13.62
C SER A 2 5.14 15.50 -12.99
N THR A 3 4.92 15.41 -11.67
CA THR A 3 5.03 14.17 -10.90
C THR A 3 3.76 13.90 -10.12
N THR A 4 3.25 12.67 -10.21
CA THR A 4 2.18 12.19 -9.36
C THR A 4 2.64 10.98 -8.57
N LEU A 5 2.51 11.03 -7.24
CA LEU A 5 2.77 9.93 -6.34
C LEU A 5 1.43 9.35 -5.85
N TYR A 6 1.10 8.17 -6.32
CA TYR A 6 -0.04 7.41 -5.86
C TYR A 6 0.34 6.53 -4.69
N TYR A 7 -0.43 6.55 -3.60
CA TYR A 7 -0.12 5.72 -2.44
C TYR A 7 -1.33 4.95 -1.91
N PHE A 8 -1.04 3.80 -1.32
CA PHE A 8 -1.98 3.00 -0.54
C PHE A 8 -1.35 2.60 0.78
N SER A 9 -2.02 2.85 1.89
CA SER A 9 -1.50 2.52 3.22
C SER A 9 -2.61 2.13 4.19
N ALA A 10 -2.46 0.97 4.85
CA ALA A 10 -3.40 0.50 5.87
C ALA A 10 -2.99 0.90 7.29
N THR A 11 -1.70 0.94 7.57
CA THR A 11 -1.12 1.15 8.91
C THR A 11 -0.20 2.37 9.00
N GLY A 12 -0.01 3.09 7.89
CA GLY A 12 0.76 4.33 7.83
C GLY A 12 2.11 4.26 7.12
N ASN A 13 2.77 3.10 7.04
CA ASN A 13 4.12 2.98 6.50
C ASN A 13 4.27 3.58 5.09
N SER A 14 3.44 3.15 4.16
CA SER A 14 3.52 3.65 2.78
C SER A 14 3.07 5.11 2.67
N LEU A 15 2.19 5.60 3.55
CA LEU A 15 1.80 7.00 3.59
C LEU A 15 2.96 7.90 4.03
N THR A 16 3.66 7.54 5.12
CA THR A 16 4.83 8.29 5.56
C THR A 16 5.96 8.23 4.53
N THR A 17 6.18 7.06 3.92
CA THR A 17 7.13 6.91 2.82
C THR A 17 6.78 7.86 1.65
N ALA A 18 5.51 7.94 1.28
CA ALA A 18 5.08 8.80 0.18
C ALA A 18 5.23 10.29 0.51
N ARG A 19 4.91 10.71 1.75
CA ARG A 19 5.10 12.08 2.23
C ARG A 19 6.57 12.48 2.24
N LEU A 20 7.44 11.67 2.84
CA LEU A 20 8.88 11.92 2.88
C LEU A 20 9.50 11.95 1.48
N LEU A 21 9.08 11.05 0.59
CA LEU A 21 9.53 11.05 -0.80
C LEU A 21 9.10 12.32 -1.53
N GLN A 22 7.85 12.76 -1.36
CA GLN A 22 7.36 14.02 -1.93
C GLN A 22 8.18 15.20 -1.45
N GLU A 23 8.40 15.33 -0.15
CA GLU A 23 9.22 16.41 0.45
C GLU A 23 10.63 16.42 -0.12
N GLN A 24 11.27 15.26 -0.25
CA GLN A 24 12.63 15.16 -0.77
C GLN A 24 12.72 15.44 -2.27
N LEU A 25 11.73 15.04 -3.08
CA LEU A 25 11.67 15.37 -4.51
C LEU A 25 11.49 16.88 -4.73
N ILE A 26 10.65 17.53 -3.93
CA ILE A 26 10.47 18.98 -3.95
C ILE A 26 11.76 19.68 -3.52
N ALA A 27 12.38 19.26 -2.42
CA ALA A 27 13.65 19.82 -1.93
C ALA A 27 14.79 19.68 -2.94
N ALA A 28 14.81 18.58 -3.69
CA ALA A 28 15.77 18.34 -4.77
C ALA A 28 15.45 19.11 -6.07
N LYS A 29 14.36 19.90 -6.09
CA LYS A 29 13.87 20.62 -7.28
C LYS A 29 13.60 19.72 -8.48
N PHE A 30 13.25 18.47 -8.22
CA PHE A 30 12.85 17.51 -9.26
C PHE A 30 11.50 17.90 -9.87
N ASP A 31 10.55 18.26 -9.00
CA ASP A 31 9.25 18.80 -9.38
C ASP A 31 8.64 19.57 -8.19
N GLU A 32 8.43 20.87 -8.35
CA GLU A 32 7.88 21.73 -7.28
C GLU A 32 6.39 21.45 -7.01
N ASP A 33 5.65 20.94 -8.01
CA ASP A 33 4.22 20.62 -7.94
C ASP A 33 3.95 19.11 -7.79
N CYS A 34 4.87 18.36 -7.18
CA CYS A 34 4.73 16.93 -6.95
C CYS A 34 3.43 16.62 -6.19
N ARG A 35 2.49 15.94 -6.85
CA ARG A 35 1.17 15.62 -6.27
C ARG A 35 1.19 14.31 -5.52
N LEU A 36 0.53 14.28 -4.35
CA LEU A 36 0.32 13.07 -3.56
C LEU A 36 -1.16 12.68 -3.59
N VAL A 37 -1.47 11.49 -4.14
CA VAL A 37 -2.84 11.04 -4.40
C VAL A 37 -3.10 9.68 -3.76
N PRO A 38 -4.11 9.54 -2.88
CA PRO A 38 -4.48 8.25 -2.33
C PRO A 38 -5.15 7.38 -3.40
N ILE A 39 -4.67 6.14 -3.57
CA ILE A 39 -5.21 5.19 -4.55
C ILE A 39 -6.70 4.91 -4.31
N THR A 40 -7.11 4.84 -3.06
CA THR A 40 -8.50 4.53 -2.68
C THR A 40 -9.50 5.62 -3.07
N SER A 41 -9.06 6.87 -3.26
CA SER A 41 -9.93 7.95 -3.77
C SER A 41 -10.41 7.70 -5.21
N THR A 42 -9.73 6.82 -5.94
CA THR A 42 -10.09 6.48 -7.33
C THR A 42 -11.04 5.28 -7.44
N LYS A 43 -11.48 4.69 -6.32
CA LYS A 43 -12.26 3.45 -6.33
C LYS A 43 -13.52 3.52 -7.19
N ASN A 44 -14.26 4.61 -7.10
CA ASN A 44 -15.55 4.80 -7.78
C ASN A 44 -15.41 5.46 -9.17
N VAL A 45 -14.17 5.65 -9.65
CA VAL A 45 -13.90 6.24 -10.95
C VAL A 45 -13.72 5.14 -11.98
N ALA A 46 -14.43 5.24 -13.10
CA ALA A 46 -14.35 4.23 -14.17
C ALA A 46 -13.02 4.26 -14.92
N LYS A 47 -12.37 5.42 -14.99
CA LYS A 47 -11.12 5.65 -15.70
C LYS A 47 -10.29 6.71 -14.95
N VAL A 48 -9.02 6.44 -14.74
CA VAL A 48 -8.05 7.39 -14.16
C VAL A 48 -7.11 7.84 -15.26
N ILE A 49 -7.12 9.12 -15.58
CA ILE A 49 -6.24 9.70 -16.59
C ILE A 49 -5.17 10.50 -15.85
N ASP A 50 -3.91 10.20 -16.09
CA ASP A 50 -2.78 10.98 -15.57
C ASP A 50 -1.77 11.27 -16.70
N GLU A 51 -1.60 12.55 -16.97
CA GLU A 51 -0.71 13.11 -17.99
C GLU A 51 0.68 13.49 -17.40
N ALA A 52 0.97 13.07 -16.17
CA ALA A 52 2.25 13.35 -15.55
C ALA A 52 3.43 12.69 -16.28
N ASP A 53 4.56 13.38 -16.32
CA ASP A 53 5.81 12.88 -16.90
C ASP A 53 6.43 11.77 -16.05
N THR A 54 6.15 11.81 -14.75
CA THR A 54 6.65 10.86 -13.75
C THR A 54 5.50 10.38 -12.86
N ILE A 55 5.36 9.08 -12.72
CA ILE A 55 4.32 8.48 -11.88
C ILE A 55 4.97 7.48 -10.91
N GLY A 56 4.82 7.72 -9.62
CA GLY A 56 5.26 6.82 -8.56
C GLY A 56 4.08 6.08 -7.92
N PHE A 57 4.23 4.78 -7.67
CA PHE A 57 3.27 4.02 -6.86
C PHE A 57 3.93 3.56 -5.57
N ILE A 58 3.40 3.98 -4.42
CA ILE A 58 3.93 3.69 -3.09
C ILE A 58 2.92 2.82 -2.33
N PHE A 59 3.27 1.56 -2.04
CA PHE A 59 2.32 0.62 -1.45
C PHE A 59 3.02 -0.52 -0.68
N PRO A 60 2.32 -1.18 0.26
CA PRO A 60 2.88 -2.33 0.97
C PRO A 60 2.80 -3.61 0.14
N ILE A 61 3.74 -4.52 0.38
CA ILE A 61 3.67 -5.87 -0.18
C ILE A 61 2.77 -6.74 0.69
N TYR A 62 1.75 -7.34 0.09
CA TYR A 62 0.90 -8.35 0.71
C TYR A 62 1.08 -9.68 -0.01
N TYR A 63 1.61 -10.69 0.71
CA TYR A 63 1.83 -12.05 0.16
C TYR A 63 2.68 -12.07 -1.13
N GLY A 64 3.70 -11.22 -1.20
CA GLY A 64 4.57 -11.11 -2.38
C GLY A 64 3.91 -10.41 -3.57
N ASN A 65 2.79 -9.73 -3.36
CA ASN A 65 2.02 -9.06 -4.40
C ASN A 65 1.60 -7.64 -3.98
N MET A 66 1.12 -6.85 -4.94
CA MET A 66 0.49 -5.56 -4.69
C MET A 66 -0.90 -5.73 -4.07
N PRO A 67 -1.36 -4.79 -3.23
CA PRO A 67 -2.73 -4.77 -2.74
C PRO A 67 -3.76 -4.66 -3.88
N TYR A 68 -4.95 -5.25 -3.67
CA TYR A 68 -6.02 -5.20 -4.68
C TYR A 68 -6.38 -3.78 -5.15
N PRO A 69 -6.51 -2.75 -4.26
CA PRO A 69 -6.79 -1.38 -4.71
C PRO A 69 -5.74 -0.82 -5.67
N VAL A 70 -4.47 -1.18 -5.48
CA VAL A 70 -3.38 -0.77 -6.39
C VAL A 70 -3.56 -1.40 -7.76
N ARG A 71 -3.78 -2.70 -7.80
CA ARG A 71 -4.02 -3.46 -9.04
C ARG A 71 -5.26 -2.93 -9.77
N GLU A 72 -6.36 -2.72 -9.06
CA GLU A 72 -7.62 -2.22 -9.61
C GLU A 72 -7.44 -0.85 -10.24
N MET A 73 -6.79 0.09 -9.53
CA MET A 73 -6.54 1.44 -10.05
C MET A 73 -5.69 1.40 -11.31
N ILE A 74 -4.55 0.71 -11.31
CA ILE A 74 -3.66 0.62 -12.47
C ILE A 74 -4.42 0.03 -13.68
N GLY A 75 -5.28 -0.96 -13.46
CA GLY A 75 -6.15 -1.53 -14.50
C GLY A 75 -7.09 -0.52 -15.17
N LYS A 76 -7.39 0.59 -14.50
CA LYS A 76 -8.24 1.69 -15.00
C LYS A 76 -7.44 2.89 -15.53
N MET A 77 -6.12 2.91 -15.33
CA MET A 77 -5.30 4.06 -15.69
C MET A 77 -5.08 4.21 -17.20
N VAL A 78 -5.04 5.45 -17.60
CA VAL A 78 -4.53 5.89 -18.90
C VAL A 78 -3.38 6.83 -18.61
N PHE A 79 -2.23 6.46 -19.08
CA PHE A 79 -0.99 7.15 -18.86
C PHE A 79 -0.64 8.04 -20.04
N LYS A 80 0.14 9.08 -19.80
CA LYS A 80 0.88 9.78 -20.85
C LYS A 80 1.81 8.81 -21.58
N SER A 81 1.94 8.97 -22.88
CA SER A 81 2.94 8.21 -23.63
C SER A 81 4.33 8.44 -23.05
N GLU A 82 5.11 7.35 -22.87
CA GLU A 82 6.48 7.39 -22.36
C GLU A 82 6.64 7.98 -20.95
N ALA A 83 5.59 7.90 -20.11
CA ALA A 83 5.70 8.26 -18.71
C ALA A 83 6.78 7.42 -18.01
N TYR A 84 7.61 8.08 -17.18
CA TYR A 84 8.53 7.38 -16.29
C TYR A 84 7.76 6.83 -15.10
N ILE A 85 7.65 5.51 -14.99
CA ILE A 85 6.84 4.86 -13.96
C ILE A 85 7.76 4.11 -13.00
N PHE A 86 7.66 4.42 -11.71
CA PHE A 86 8.41 3.73 -10.68
C PHE A 86 7.51 3.24 -9.53
N ILE A 87 8.02 2.28 -8.77
CA ILE A 87 7.39 1.84 -7.52
C ILE A 87 8.34 2.00 -6.35
N VAL A 88 7.76 2.30 -5.17
CA VAL A 88 8.42 2.14 -3.87
C VAL A 88 7.55 1.20 -3.03
N SER A 89 8.01 -0.03 -2.88
CA SER A 89 7.28 -1.04 -2.11
C SER A 89 7.75 -1.09 -0.67
N THR A 90 6.83 -0.96 0.30
CA THR A 90 7.15 -1.18 1.72
C THR A 90 6.91 -2.64 2.10
N TYR A 91 7.84 -3.27 2.80
CA TYR A 91 7.76 -4.68 3.15
C TYR A 91 8.45 -4.99 4.47
N ARG A 92 8.04 -6.10 5.12
CA ARG A 92 8.69 -6.58 6.33
C ARG A 92 9.96 -7.39 6.05
N GLY A 93 9.90 -8.35 5.15
CA GLY A 93 10.99 -9.29 4.91
C GLY A 93 11.62 -9.17 3.52
N HIS A 94 10.79 -9.15 2.48
CA HIS A 94 11.26 -9.05 1.10
C HIS A 94 10.17 -8.48 0.20
N SER A 95 10.58 -7.91 -0.93
CA SER A 95 9.67 -7.36 -1.95
C SER A 95 9.05 -8.44 -2.87
N GLY A 96 9.53 -9.67 -2.80
CA GLY A 96 9.08 -10.76 -3.67
C GLY A 96 9.30 -10.46 -5.15
N SER A 97 8.35 -10.86 -5.99
CA SER A 97 8.38 -10.63 -7.44
C SER A 97 7.64 -9.37 -7.86
N ILE A 98 7.55 -8.36 -6.99
CA ILE A 98 6.66 -7.21 -7.25
C ILE A 98 7.04 -6.43 -8.51
N ALA A 99 8.32 -6.30 -8.82
CA ALA A 99 8.79 -5.62 -10.02
C ALA A 99 8.26 -6.29 -11.30
N GLY A 100 8.44 -7.60 -11.44
CA GLY A 100 7.91 -8.34 -12.58
C GLY A 100 6.38 -8.33 -12.66
N ARG A 101 5.68 -8.43 -11.51
CA ARG A 101 4.21 -8.35 -11.48
C ARG A 101 3.69 -6.97 -11.88
N MET A 102 4.35 -5.91 -11.44
CA MET A 102 4.00 -4.54 -11.81
C MET A 102 4.25 -4.31 -13.30
N ASP A 103 5.40 -4.73 -13.82
CA ASP A 103 5.74 -4.59 -15.23
C ASP A 103 4.75 -5.35 -16.13
N GLN A 104 4.38 -6.57 -15.77
CA GLN A 104 3.34 -7.32 -16.50
C GLN A 104 1.99 -6.59 -16.49
N LEU A 105 1.57 -6.02 -15.36
CA LEU A 105 0.32 -5.27 -15.27
C LEU A 105 0.38 -3.99 -16.12
N LEU A 106 1.48 -3.23 -16.06
CA LEU A 106 1.68 -2.01 -16.84
C LEU A 106 1.71 -2.28 -18.34
N LYS A 107 2.26 -3.41 -18.78
CA LYS A 107 2.24 -3.83 -20.19
C LYS A 107 0.81 -3.99 -20.73
N THR A 108 -0.15 -4.42 -19.91
CA THR A 108 -1.57 -4.45 -20.32
C THR A 108 -2.15 -3.06 -20.57
N ARG A 109 -1.44 -2.02 -20.14
CA ARG A 109 -1.81 -0.60 -20.29
C ARG A 109 -0.92 0.13 -21.29
N GLY A 110 -0.08 -0.60 -22.05
CA GLY A 110 0.85 -0.02 -23.02
C GLY A 110 2.05 0.70 -22.38
N GLN A 111 2.36 0.38 -21.13
CA GLN A 111 3.46 0.97 -20.36
C GLN A 111 4.43 -0.10 -19.87
N LYS A 112 5.56 0.33 -19.33
CA LYS A 112 6.54 -0.52 -18.66
C LYS A 112 6.94 0.08 -17.31
N LEU A 113 7.40 -0.76 -16.40
CA LEU A 113 8.02 -0.31 -15.16
C LEU A 113 9.43 0.21 -15.48
N SER A 114 9.73 1.43 -15.04
CA SER A 114 11.06 2.03 -15.22
C SER A 114 12.00 1.67 -14.07
N LEU A 115 11.52 1.75 -12.82
CA LEU A 115 12.35 1.50 -11.63
C LEU A 115 11.52 0.88 -10.50
N SER A 116 12.09 -0.13 -9.84
CA SER A 116 11.50 -0.77 -8.65
C SER A 116 12.40 -0.58 -7.44
N LEU A 117 11.89 0.11 -6.44
CA LEU A 117 12.57 0.38 -5.19
C LEU A 117 11.86 -0.32 -4.04
N GLY A 118 12.62 -0.70 -3.02
CA GLY A 118 12.10 -1.38 -1.85
C GLY A 118 12.54 -0.73 -0.55
N LEU A 119 11.63 -0.65 0.43
CA LEU A 119 11.87 -0.06 1.73
C LEU A 119 11.45 -1.03 2.84
N PRO A 120 12.37 -1.57 3.63
CA PRO A 120 12.04 -2.36 4.82
C PRO A 120 11.28 -1.51 5.84
N MET A 121 10.14 -2.05 6.32
CA MET A 121 9.27 -1.37 7.28
C MET A 121 8.63 -2.40 8.22
N PRO A 122 8.13 -1.99 9.39
CA PRO A 122 7.38 -2.88 10.26
C PRO A 122 6.23 -3.56 9.52
N GLY A 123 6.11 -4.87 9.65
CA GLY A 123 5.02 -5.62 9.01
C GLY A 123 3.67 -5.40 9.68
N ASN A 124 2.57 -5.62 8.99
CA ASN A 124 1.22 -5.52 9.53
C ASN A 124 0.59 -6.87 9.95
N SER A 125 1.22 -8.00 9.68
CA SER A 125 0.67 -9.33 9.99
C SER A 125 1.65 -10.27 10.70
N PHE A 126 2.93 -10.05 10.58
CA PHE A 126 3.95 -10.83 11.28
C PHE A 126 4.73 -9.94 12.24
N ILE A 127 5.09 -10.50 13.40
CA ILE A 127 5.87 -9.81 14.41
C ILE A 127 7.35 -9.84 14.01
N ASN A 128 8.01 -8.69 13.98
CA ASN A 128 9.45 -8.59 14.09
C ASN A 128 9.83 -8.48 15.58
N PRO A 129 11.07 -8.79 15.94
CA PRO A 129 11.62 -8.30 17.18
C PRO A 129 11.44 -6.77 17.27
N PRO A 130 11.05 -6.23 18.45
CA PRO A 130 10.76 -4.80 18.60
C PRO A 130 11.91 -3.89 18.15
N GLU A 131 13.16 -4.32 18.37
CA GLU A 131 14.36 -3.61 17.97
C GLU A 131 14.49 -3.49 16.44
N VAL A 132 14.07 -4.49 15.69
CA VAL A 132 14.06 -4.45 14.21
C VAL A 132 13.01 -3.48 13.70
N ASP A 133 11.81 -3.48 14.29
CA ASP A 133 10.76 -2.51 13.93
C ASP A 133 11.20 -1.08 14.28
N ALA A 134 11.85 -0.87 15.43
CA ALA A 134 12.37 0.42 15.84
C ALA A 134 13.49 0.92 14.90
N GLN A 135 14.39 0.03 14.49
CA GLN A 135 15.44 0.35 13.51
C GLN A 135 14.83 0.77 12.16
N HIS A 136 13.90 -0.01 11.61
CA HIS A 136 13.24 0.32 10.34
C HIS A 136 12.58 1.70 10.37
N LEU A 137 11.94 2.06 11.49
CA LEU A 137 11.31 3.37 11.66
C LEU A 137 12.37 4.49 11.74
N ALA A 138 13.43 4.28 12.51
CA ALA A 138 14.50 5.27 12.68
C ALA A 138 15.28 5.54 11.37
N GLU A 139 15.46 4.51 10.55
CA GLU A 139 16.20 4.58 9.29
C GLU A 139 15.34 5.01 8.09
N GLN A 140 14.01 5.12 8.23
CA GLN A 140 13.09 5.35 7.12
C GLN A 140 13.49 6.56 6.26
N SER A 141 13.72 7.71 6.88
CA SER A 141 14.08 8.94 6.16
C SER A 141 15.41 8.82 5.42
N GLN A 142 16.43 8.23 6.06
CA GLN A 142 17.72 8.01 5.43
C GLN A 142 17.63 7.02 4.28
N ASN A 143 16.88 5.94 4.46
CA ASN A 143 16.67 4.94 3.42
C ASN A 143 15.98 5.54 2.19
N ILE A 144 14.99 6.44 2.38
CA ILE A 144 14.36 7.18 1.27
C ILE A 144 15.38 8.08 0.58
N THR A 145 16.22 8.80 1.34
CA THR A 145 17.31 9.62 0.78
C THR A 145 18.25 8.79 -0.10
N ASN A 146 18.56 7.57 0.31
CA ASN A 146 19.42 6.66 -0.45
C ASN A 146 18.77 6.19 -1.79
N LEU A 147 17.44 6.26 -1.92
CA LEU A 147 16.72 5.91 -3.16
C LEU A 147 16.71 7.07 -4.18
N LEU A 148 16.87 8.32 -3.72
CA LEU A 148 16.73 9.51 -4.56
C LEU A 148 17.66 9.54 -5.77
N PRO A 149 18.97 9.22 -5.69
CA PRO A 149 19.86 9.33 -6.84
C PRO A 149 19.34 8.58 -8.08
N GLY A 150 18.79 7.37 -7.88
CA GLY A 150 18.20 6.60 -8.97
C GLY A 150 16.95 7.25 -9.58
N LEU A 151 16.10 7.83 -8.74
CA LEU A 151 14.90 8.54 -9.19
C LEU A 151 15.25 9.85 -9.92
N LEU A 152 16.15 10.65 -9.36
CA LEU A 152 16.58 11.93 -9.94
C LEU A 152 17.28 11.73 -11.29
N ALA A 153 18.06 10.65 -11.42
CA ALA A 153 18.69 10.26 -12.68
C ALA A 153 17.73 9.57 -13.66
N ARG A 154 16.47 9.33 -13.27
CA ARG A 154 15.48 8.55 -14.04
C ARG A 154 16.07 7.20 -14.50
N GLN A 155 16.75 6.50 -13.60
CA GLN A 155 17.30 5.18 -13.89
C GLN A 155 16.20 4.24 -14.39
N THR A 156 16.56 3.39 -15.33
CA THR A 156 15.67 2.35 -15.85
C THR A 156 16.31 0.99 -15.71
N GLU A 157 15.49 0.00 -15.34
CA GLU A 157 15.85 -1.41 -15.29
C GLU A 157 14.94 -2.21 -16.20
N ASP A 158 15.38 -3.37 -16.64
CA ASP A 158 14.56 -4.27 -17.44
C ASP A 158 13.99 -5.38 -16.57
N TYR A 159 12.67 -5.42 -16.47
CA TYR A 159 11.92 -6.43 -15.71
C TYR A 159 11.24 -7.50 -16.59
N ALA A 160 11.47 -7.48 -17.90
CA ALA A 160 10.80 -8.37 -18.85
C ALA A 160 11.08 -9.86 -18.57
N THR A 161 12.27 -10.17 -18.06
CA THR A 161 12.71 -11.53 -17.73
C THR A 161 12.59 -11.87 -16.25
N THR A 162 12.04 -10.96 -15.44
CA THR A 162 11.88 -11.22 -14.00
C THR A 162 10.88 -12.34 -13.79
N GLU A 163 11.35 -13.49 -13.30
CA GLU A 163 10.47 -14.58 -12.93
C GLU A 163 9.51 -14.17 -11.84
N VAL A 164 8.23 -14.40 -12.09
CA VAL A 164 7.17 -14.14 -11.12
C VAL A 164 6.98 -15.41 -10.29
N PHE A 165 7.71 -15.50 -9.17
CA PHE A 165 7.60 -16.63 -8.25
C PHE A 165 6.25 -16.64 -7.52
N GLY A 166 5.72 -17.80 -7.39
CA GLY A 166 4.55 -18.37 -6.98
C GLY A 166 4.03 -18.27 -5.59
N LEU A 167 3.93 -17.26 -4.81
CA LEU A 167 2.74 -17.23 -4.00
C LEU A 167 1.58 -16.96 -4.97
N ARG A 168 0.61 -17.88 -5.04
CA ARG A 168 -0.59 -17.71 -5.84
C ARG A 168 -1.03 -16.26 -5.71
N PRO A 169 -1.43 -15.58 -6.80
CA PRO A 169 -2.19 -14.35 -6.65
C PRO A 169 -3.26 -14.71 -5.62
N VAL A 170 -3.22 -14.06 -4.47
CA VAL A 170 -4.31 -14.20 -3.52
C VAL A 170 -5.51 -13.78 -4.33
N ASP A 171 -6.44 -14.70 -4.58
CA ASP A 171 -7.64 -14.40 -5.32
C ASP A 171 -8.42 -13.40 -4.48
N TYR A 172 -8.23 -12.14 -4.77
CA TYR A 172 -9.09 -11.08 -4.29
C TYR A 172 -10.34 -11.10 -5.18
N PRO A 173 -11.50 -10.99 -4.67
CA PRO A 173 -11.88 -10.63 -3.32
C PRO A 173 -12.35 -11.86 -2.54
N ASN A 174 -11.63 -12.28 -1.57
CA ASN A 174 -12.11 -13.28 -0.62
C ASN A 174 -11.56 -12.96 0.77
N ASN A 175 -12.40 -13.03 1.77
CA ASN A 175 -11.99 -12.93 3.17
C ASN A 175 -11.22 -14.19 3.60
N PHE A 176 -10.12 -14.50 2.89
CA PHE A 176 -9.38 -15.75 3.07
C PHE A 176 -8.77 -15.88 4.48
N ARG A 177 -8.51 -14.76 5.17
CA ARG A 177 -8.05 -14.75 6.57
C ARG A 177 -9.16 -15.02 7.56
N GLY A 178 -10.42 -15.04 7.11
CA GLY A 178 -11.56 -15.16 8.01
C GLY A 178 -11.61 -14.00 9.00
N ILE A 179 -11.50 -12.76 8.51
CA ILE A 179 -11.61 -11.58 9.36
C ILE A 179 -13.04 -11.50 9.88
N THR A 180 -13.20 -11.52 11.19
CA THR A 180 -14.47 -11.55 11.90
C THR A 180 -14.50 -10.50 12.99
N THR A 181 -15.68 -10.28 13.56
CA THR A 181 -15.91 -9.39 14.69
C THR A 181 -16.24 -10.19 15.93
N GLU A 182 -15.59 -9.89 17.04
CA GLU A 182 -15.83 -10.50 18.34
C GLU A 182 -16.97 -9.83 19.10
N ASP A 183 -17.48 -10.52 20.13
CA ASP A 183 -18.70 -10.12 20.87
C ASP A 183 -18.58 -8.78 21.60
N HIS A 184 -17.39 -8.40 22.01
CA HIS A 184 -17.14 -7.12 22.69
C HIS A 184 -17.03 -5.91 21.75
N CYS A 185 -17.41 -6.05 20.46
CA CYS A 185 -17.50 -4.93 19.54
C CYS A 185 -18.49 -3.87 20.04
N THR A 186 -18.05 -2.61 20.06
CA THR A 186 -18.85 -1.47 20.53
C THR A 186 -19.61 -0.75 19.41
N GLY A 187 -19.54 -1.21 18.16
CA GLY A 187 -20.23 -0.56 17.03
C GLY A 187 -19.71 0.83 16.68
N CYS A 188 -18.50 1.21 17.07
CA CYS A 188 -17.97 2.58 16.89
C CYS A 188 -17.77 3.01 15.42
N GLY A 189 -17.83 2.10 14.45
CA GLY A 189 -17.75 2.37 13.02
C GLY A 189 -16.37 2.72 12.46
N ILE A 190 -15.30 2.70 13.27
CA ILE A 190 -13.94 3.00 12.80
C ILE A 190 -13.52 2.05 11.68
N CYS A 191 -13.78 0.74 11.83
CA CYS A 191 -13.47 -0.27 10.82
C CYS A 191 -14.18 -0.01 9.47
N VAL A 192 -15.41 0.52 9.50
CA VAL A 192 -16.15 0.96 8.30
C VAL A 192 -15.42 2.10 7.61
N LYS A 193 -14.95 3.10 8.38
CA LYS A 193 -14.28 4.29 7.85
C LYS A 193 -12.91 3.97 7.25
N VAL A 194 -12.13 3.08 7.86
CA VAL A 194 -10.78 2.74 7.40
C VAL A 194 -10.74 1.64 6.34
N CYS A 195 -11.86 0.96 6.05
CA CYS A 195 -11.88 -0.12 5.07
C CYS A 195 -11.74 0.42 3.64
N PRO A 196 -10.64 0.15 2.92
CA PRO A 196 -10.43 0.66 1.56
C PRO A 196 -11.40 0.04 0.55
N MET A 197 -11.97 -1.12 0.89
CA MET A 197 -12.90 -1.85 0.03
C MET A 197 -14.37 -1.46 0.25
N ASN A 198 -14.69 -0.64 1.27
CA ASN A 198 -16.07 -0.39 1.73
C ASN A 198 -16.83 -1.69 2.09
N ASN A 199 -16.10 -2.69 2.54
CA ASN A 199 -16.56 -4.07 2.75
C ASN A 199 -17.01 -4.35 4.20
N ILE A 200 -17.24 -3.30 5.00
CA ILE A 200 -17.67 -3.43 6.39
C ILE A 200 -18.88 -2.54 6.63
N GLN A 201 -19.90 -3.10 7.26
CA GLN A 201 -21.13 -2.42 7.64
C GLN A 201 -21.40 -2.60 9.14
N LEU A 202 -22.23 -1.73 9.72
CA LEU A 202 -22.75 -1.95 11.06
C LEU A 202 -24.15 -2.58 10.95
N GLN A 203 -24.36 -3.70 11.62
CA GLN A 203 -25.63 -4.37 11.77
C GLN A 203 -25.83 -4.71 13.26
N ASP A 204 -26.97 -4.36 13.82
CA ASP A 204 -27.30 -4.59 15.24
C ASP A 204 -26.21 -4.12 16.23
N GLY A 205 -25.58 -2.97 15.92
CA GLY A 205 -24.54 -2.39 16.76
C GLY A 205 -23.17 -3.09 16.68
N LYS A 206 -22.97 -4.03 15.75
CA LYS A 206 -21.69 -4.73 15.54
C LYS A 206 -21.20 -4.55 14.09
N ALA A 207 -19.89 -4.65 13.91
CA ALA A 207 -19.30 -4.65 12.57
C ALA A 207 -19.52 -6.01 11.89
N VAL A 208 -20.03 -5.98 10.67
CA VAL A 208 -20.16 -7.15 9.78
C VAL A 208 -19.21 -6.98 8.62
N ILE A 209 -18.34 -7.97 8.42
CA ILE A 209 -17.29 -7.96 7.40
C ILE A 209 -17.73 -8.85 6.25
N GLY A 210 -17.80 -8.27 5.07
CA GLY A 210 -18.16 -8.99 3.83
C GLY A 210 -16.97 -9.74 3.23
N ASP A 211 -17.21 -10.33 2.05
CA ASP A 211 -16.23 -11.17 1.36
C ASP A 211 -15.26 -10.38 0.46
N ASP A 212 -15.58 -9.14 0.08
CA ASP A 212 -14.72 -8.28 -0.75
C ASP A 212 -13.59 -7.66 0.08
N CYS A 213 -12.69 -8.49 0.62
CA CYS A 213 -11.66 -8.08 1.56
C CYS A 213 -10.26 -8.10 0.92
N SER A 214 -9.60 -6.94 0.83
CA SER A 214 -8.21 -6.82 0.34
C SER A 214 -7.15 -7.29 1.35
N THR A 215 -7.56 -7.83 2.49
CA THR A 215 -6.67 -8.37 3.55
C THR A 215 -5.62 -7.40 4.10
N CYS A 216 -5.89 -6.12 4.01
CA CYS A 216 -4.97 -5.06 4.43
C CYS A 216 -4.84 -4.89 5.94
N LEU A 217 -5.77 -5.46 6.72
CA LEU A 217 -5.83 -5.41 8.19
C LEU A 217 -6.04 -4.00 8.79
N ALA A 218 -6.41 -3.00 8.02
CA ALA A 218 -6.72 -1.67 8.56
C ALA A 218 -7.77 -1.76 9.69
N CYS A 219 -8.85 -2.52 9.48
CA CYS A 219 -9.90 -2.71 10.48
C CYS A 219 -9.39 -3.33 11.79
N PHE A 220 -8.44 -4.27 11.73
CA PHE A 220 -7.79 -4.86 12.88
C PHE A 220 -6.92 -3.85 13.62
N HIS A 221 -6.01 -3.17 12.91
CA HIS A 221 -5.05 -2.27 13.51
C HIS A 221 -5.67 -0.99 14.10
N TRP A 222 -6.79 -0.53 13.54
CA TRP A 222 -7.46 0.70 14.01
C TRP A 222 -8.65 0.44 14.93
N CYS A 223 -8.96 -0.80 15.27
CA CYS A 223 -10.02 -1.11 16.23
C CYS A 223 -9.63 -0.69 17.66
N PRO A 224 -10.34 0.26 18.30
CA PRO A 224 -9.93 0.76 19.62
C PRO A 224 -10.11 -0.27 20.73
N VAL A 225 -11.02 -1.22 20.53
CA VAL A 225 -11.33 -2.28 21.51
C VAL A 225 -10.80 -3.65 21.08
N LYS A 226 -9.99 -3.72 20.01
CA LYS A 226 -9.40 -4.98 19.48
C LYS A 226 -10.42 -6.07 19.14
N ALA A 227 -11.64 -5.71 18.76
CA ALA A 227 -12.72 -6.66 18.48
C ALA A 227 -12.71 -7.25 17.05
N ILE A 228 -11.72 -6.95 16.24
CA ILE A 228 -11.55 -7.54 14.91
C ILE A 228 -10.48 -8.64 14.97
N TRP A 229 -10.80 -9.81 14.44
CA TRP A 229 -9.94 -10.98 14.52
C TRP A 229 -9.79 -11.72 13.17
N MET A 230 -8.78 -12.58 13.06
CA MET A 230 -8.47 -13.41 11.89
C MET A 230 -8.67 -14.89 12.22
N SER A 231 -9.88 -15.42 12.08
CA SER A 231 -10.26 -16.76 12.54
C SER A 231 -9.63 -17.92 11.75
N LYS A 232 -9.25 -17.70 10.49
CA LYS A 232 -8.68 -18.77 9.62
C LYS A 232 -7.15 -18.84 9.64
N GLN A 233 -6.48 -18.04 10.45
CA GLN A 233 -5.02 -17.97 10.47
C GLN A 233 -4.47 -18.03 11.89
N GLU A 234 -4.72 -19.14 12.57
CA GLU A 234 -4.24 -19.41 13.91
C GLU A 234 -2.71 -19.38 14.06
N ASN A 235 -1.98 -19.66 12.98
CA ASN A 235 -0.51 -19.70 12.95
C ASN A 235 0.16 -18.35 12.64
N ILE A 236 -0.59 -17.32 12.31
CA ILE A 236 -0.02 -15.98 12.22
C ILE A 236 0.15 -15.49 13.65
N ALA A 237 1.41 -15.34 14.04
CA ALA A 237 1.73 -14.79 15.35
C ALA A 237 0.83 -13.58 15.63
N ARG A 238 0.04 -13.67 16.69
CA ARG A 238 -0.87 -12.63 17.15
C ARG A 238 -0.05 -11.37 17.32
N ARG A 239 -0.10 -10.48 16.34
CA ARG A 239 0.56 -9.19 16.46
C ARG A 239 -0.34 -8.27 17.27
N ASP A 240 0.26 -7.56 18.19
CA ASP A 240 -0.37 -6.35 18.72
C ASP A 240 -0.65 -5.38 17.59
N GLN A 241 -1.66 -4.54 17.75
CA GLN A 241 -1.97 -3.52 16.76
C GLN A 241 -0.75 -2.65 16.49
N TYR A 242 -0.45 -2.48 15.21
CA TYR A 242 0.62 -1.63 14.73
C TYR A 242 0.05 -0.46 13.94
N ARG A 243 0.57 0.72 14.20
CA ARG A 243 0.31 1.96 13.46
C ARG A 243 1.62 2.71 13.37
N HIS A 244 1.91 3.28 12.24
CA HIS A 244 3.08 4.15 12.13
C HIS A 244 2.92 5.32 13.12
N PRO A 245 3.95 5.68 13.91
CA PRO A 245 3.82 6.69 14.97
C PRO A 245 3.40 8.07 14.44
N ASP A 246 3.80 8.44 13.24
CA ASP A 246 3.52 9.73 12.61
C ASP A 246 2.21 9.75 11.79
N VAL A 247 1.34 8.74 11.97
CA VAL A 247 0.07 8.64 11.22
C VAL A 247 -1.10 8.55 12.17
N THR A 248 -2.07 9.42 11.98
CA THR A 248 -3.32 9.46 12.73
C THR A 248 -4.43 8.63 12.06
N LEU A 249 -5.48 8.34 12.83
CA LEU A 249 -6.69 7.73 12.27
C LEU A 249 -7.30 8.62 11.16
N ALA A 250 -7.25 9.93 11.33
CA ALA A 250 -7.76 10.88 10.33
C ALA A 250 -7.01 10.77 9.00
N ASP A 251 -5.70 10.59 9.02
CA ASP A 251 -4.88 10.40 7.82
C ASP A 251 -5.30 9.15 7.04
N ILE A 252 -5.63 8.05 7.73
CA ILE A 252 -6.07 6.82 7.08
C ILE A 252 -7.49 6.97 6.51
N ILE A 253 -8.38 7.64 7.22
CA ILE A 253 -9.75 7.90 6.73
C ILE A 253 -9.72 8.83 5.51
N ALA A 254 -8.84 9.81 5.50
CA ALA A 254 -8.72 10.79 4.41
C ALA A 254 -8.22 10.19 3.07
N GLN A 255 -7.79 8.94 3.07
CA GLN A 255 -7.42 8.26 1.82
C GLN A 255 -8.63 7.86 0.95
N LYS A 256 -9.85 7.94 1.48
CA LYS A 256 -11.08 7.42 0.81
C LYS A 256 -11.82 8.48 0.01
#